data_d576d1e03c173a1325aa97da2e661723
#
_entry.id   d576d1e03c173a1325aa97da2e661723
#
_cell.length_a   1.000
_cell.length_b   1.000
_cell.length_c   1.000
_cell.angle_alpha   90.00
_cell.angle_beta   90.00
_cell.angle_gamma   90.00
#
_symmetry.space_group_name_H-M   'P 1'
#
loop_
_entity.id
_entity.type
_entity.pdbx_description
1 polymer ?
#
loop_
_entity_poly.entity_id
_entity_poly.type
_entity_poly.pdbx_seq_one_letter_code
_entity_poly.pdbx_strand_id
1 'polypeptide(L)'
;ALIHDWFLSESFGGAEKVTQILDEYISKNFSEPDIFSLTENITNSRNNIFNRRKINTSFIQKLPFGKSNVQKYLPFIPFAIEQFDLRKYDLILSSSHIAAKGILSSPDQLHISYVHTPMRYAWDQMNTYIDHSNFKKYGLEIPLRYLLFKLREWDYISGSRPDYLIANSKFTSRRIKKYWGLESDIIHPPV
;
A
#
# COMPACT_ATOMS: atom_id res chain seq x y z
N ALA A 1 -2.64 14.09 4.51
CA ALA A 1 -3.26 12.76 4.39
C ALA A 1 -2.28 11.65 4.76
N LEU A 2 -2.76 10.60 5.40
CA LEU A 2 -2.00 9.36 5.67
C LEU A 2 -2.67 8.21 4.94
N ILE A 3 -1.92 7.53 4.08
CA ILE A 3 -2.45 6.46 3.22
C ILE A 3 -1.77 5.14 3.56
N HIS A 4 -2.55 4.07 3.71
CA HIS A 4 -2.04 2.71 3.86
C HIS A 4 -2.78 1.75 2.92
N ASP A 5 -2.15 0.62 2.57
CA ASP A 5 -2.75 -0.32 1.62
C ASP A 5 -4.09 -0.86 2.11
N TRP A 6 -4.14 -1.43 3.31
CA TRP A 6 -5.38 -1.90 3.97
C TRP A 6 -5.18 -2.10 5.47
N PHE A 7 -6.28 -2.08 6.22
CA PHE A 7 -6.30 -2.37 7.64
C PHE A 7 -7.21 -3.55 7.93
N LEU A 8 -6.63 -4.73 8.03
CA LEU A 8 -7.36 -5.96 8.33
C LEU A 8 -6.95 -6.50 9.70
N SER A 9 -7.93 -6.75 10.57
CA SER A 9 -7.72 -7.22 11.94
C SER A 9 -6.95 -8.55 12.01
N GLU A 10 -7.12 -9.42 11.00
CA GLU A 10 -6.49 -10.74 10.92
C GLU A 10 -5.03 -10.67 10.44
N SER A 11 -4.65 -9.60 9.73
CA SER A 11 -3.30 -9.41 9.18
C SER A 11 -2.55 -8.25 9.80
N PHE A 12 -2.97 -7.83 11.00
CA PHE A 12 -2.32 -6.72 11.69
C PHE A 12 -0.87 -7.04 12.02
N GLY A 13 0.05 -6.25 11.47
CA GLY A 13 1.48 -6.52 11.54
C GLY A 13 2.34 -5.27 11.65
N GLY A 14 3.59 -5.39 11.23
CA GLY A 14 4.57 -4.31 11.33
C GLY A 14 4.24 -3.08 10.49
N ALA A 15 3.58 -3.24 9.34
CA ALA A 15 3.22 -2.13 8.47
C ALA A 15 2.15 -1.24 9.09
N GLU A 16 1.12 -1.85 9.68
CA GLU A 16 0.06 -1.15 10.39
C GLU A 16 0.60 -0.43 11.63
N LYS A 17 1.54 -1.07 12.35
CA LYS A 17 2.21 -0.45 13.51
C LYS A 17 3.03 0.77 13.13
N VAL A 18 3.76 0.73 12.01
CA VAL A 18 4.46 1.90 11.46
C VAL A 18 3.46 3.00 11.10
N THR A 19 2.34 2.65 10.47
CA THR A 19 1.30 3.61 10.11
C THR A 19 0.69 4.27 11.35
N GLN A 20 0.48 3.51 12.43
CA GLN A 20 0.05 4.06 13.71
C GLN A 20 1.05 5.08 14.26
N ILE A 21 2.33 4.75 14.27
CA ILE A 21 3.37 5.65 14.79
C ILE A 21 3.49 6.91 13.95
N LEU A 22 3.37 6.80 12.62
CA LEU A 22 3.32 7.97 11.74
C LEU A 22 2.12 8.85 12.07
N ASP A 23 0.95 8.26 12.29
CA ASP A 23 -0.26 8.97 12.70
C ASP A 23 -0.08 9.72 14.03
N GLU A 24 0.46 9.04 15.05
CA GLU A 24 0.74 9.64 16.35
C GLU A 24 1.73 10.79 16.24
N TYR A 25 2.79 10.63 15.45
CA TYR A 25 3.79 11.67 15.23
C TYR A 25 3.22 12.90 14.50
N ILE A 26 2.45 12.68 13.44
CA ILE A 26 1.82 13.76 12.67
C ILE A 26 0.81 14.50 13.52
N SER A 27 -0.06 13.77 14.24
CA SER A 27 -1.08 14.35 15.11
C SER A 27 -0.49 15.20 16.22
N LYS A 28 0.68 14.80 16.75
CA LYS A 28 1.36 15.54 17.82
C LYS A 28 2.08 16.80 17.34
N ASN A 29 2.67 16.77 16.14
CA ASN A 29 3.59 17.82 15.69
C ASN A 29 2.97 18.78 14.65
N PHE A 30 1.88 18.37 13.99
CA PHE A 30 1.22 19.14 12.93
C PHE A 30 -0.29 19.22 13.18
N SER A 31 -1.05 18.33 12.57
CA SER A 31 -2.50 18.22 12.71
C SER A 31 -2.92 16.76 12.55
N GLU A 32 -4.08 16.41 13.09
CA GLU A 32 -4.63 15.06 12.93
C GLU A 32 -4.88 14.74 11.45
N PRO A 33 -4.22 13.70 10.86
CA PRO A 33 -4.36 13.43 9.44
C PRO A 33 -5.65 12.68 9.14
N ASP A 34 -6.26 12.94 8.00
CA ASP A 34 -7.26 12.05 7.43
C ASP A 34 -6.59 10.77 6.93
N ILE A 35 -7.19 9.62 7.24
CA ILE A 35 -6.66 8.29 6.94
C ILE A 35 -7.39 7.70 5.74
N PHE A 36 -6.61 7.13 4.81
CA PHE A 36 -7.10 6.48 3.60
C PHE A 36 -6.57 5.06 3.48
N SER A 37 -7.39 4.17 2.94
CA SER A 37 -7.03 2.77 2.76
C SER A 37 -7.90 2.11 1.69
N LEU A 38 -7.39 1.12 0.98
CA LEU A 38 -8.21 0.35 0.02
C LEU A 38 -9.44 -0.26 0.70
N THR A 39 -9.22 -0.84 1.89
CA THR A 39 -10.28 -1.46 2.71
C THR A 39 -9.86 -1.53 4.17
N GLU A 40 -10.84 -1.63 5.07
CA GLU A 40 -10.61 -1.78 6.49
C GLU A 40 -11.70 -2.64 7.17
N ASN A 41 -11.35 -3.32 8.24
CA ASN A 41 -12.30 -3.97 9.13
C ASN A 41 -11.98 -3.76 10.63
N ILE A 42 -11.18 -2.73 10.93
CA ILE A 42 -10.68 -2.43 12.29
C ILE A 42 -11.46 -1.34 13.00
N THR A 43 -12.23 -0.50 12.31
CA THR A 43 -12.90 0.68 12.90
C THR A 43 -13.74 0.33 14.13
N ASN A 44 -14.40 -0.83 14.13
CA ASN A 44 -15.21 -1.32 15.23
C ASN A 44 -14.55 -2.47 16.02
N SER A 45 -13.28 -2.75 15.79
CA SER A 45 -12.53 -3.81 16.47
C SER A 45 -11.78 -3.28 17.70
N ARG A 46 -11.33 -4.20 18.57
CA ARG A 46 -10.43 -3.87 19.68
C ARG A 46 -9.05 -3.41 19.21
N ASN A 47 -8.69 -3.73 17.98
CA ASN A 47 -7.42 -3.37 17.33
C ASN A 47 -7.49 -2.02 16.60
N ASN A 48 -8.49 -1.18 16.91
CA ASN A 48 -8.58 0.14 16.30
C ASN A 48 -7.49 1.06 16.86
N ILE A 49 -6.43 1.20 16.07
CA ILE A 49 -5.25 2.01 16.40
C ILE A 49 -5.47 3.52 16.21
N PHE A 50 -6.56 3.92 15.58
CA PHE A 50 -6.84 5.33 15.24
C PHE A 50 -7.96 5.93 16.08
N ASN A 51 -8.14 5.50 17.32
CA ASN A 51 -9.14 6.03 18.26
C ASN A 51 -10.57 6.09 17.65
N ARG A 52 -10.94 5.09 16.87
CA ARG A 52 -12.23 4.98 16.15
C ARG A 52 -12.48 6.10 15.12
N ARG A 53 -11.44 6.79 14.69
CA ARG A 53 -11.57 7.73 13.57
C ARG A 53 -12.05 7.01 12.30
N LYS A 54 -12.75 7.75 11.48
CA LYS A 54 -13.20 7.25 10.17
C LYS A 54 -11.99 7.05 9.26
N ILE A 55 -11.89 5.88 8.66
CA ILE A 55 -10.95 5.60 7.58
C ILE A 55 -11.69 5.76 6.25
N ASN A 56 -11.16 6.57 5.36
CA ASN A 56 -11.68 6.75 4.01
C ASN A 56 -11.26 5.56 3.15
N THR A 57 -12.23 4.78 2.69
CA THR A 57 -11.97 3.53 1.96
C THR A 57 -12.32 3.63 0.48
N SER A 58 -11.67 2.81 -0.34
CA SER A 58 -11.99 2.71 -1.76
C SER A 58 -13.33 1.97 -1.98
N PHE A 59 -13.78 1.93 -3.24
CA PHE A 59 -14.97 1.17 -3.62
C PHE A 59 -14.86 -0.33 -3.32
N ILE A 60 -13.63 -0.89 -3.23
CA ILE A 60 -13.38 -2.30 -2.90
C ILE A 60 -13.99 -2.66 -1.53
N GLN A 61 -14.04 -1.73 -0.59
CA GLN A 61 -14.69 -1.90 0.72
C GLN A 61 -16.13 -2.40 0.63
N LYS A 62 -16.85 -2.02 -0.43
CA LYS A 62 -18.27 -2.34 -0.65
C LYS A 62 -18.48 -3.64 -1.44
N LEU A 63 -17.42 -4.19 -2.01
CA LEU A 63 -17.51 -5.40 -2.82
C LEU A 63 -17.57 -6.67 -1.94
N PRO A 64 -18.12 -7.79 -2.45
CA PRO A 64 -18.12 -9.06 -1.73
C PRO A 64 -16.70 -9.45 -1.29
N PHE A 65 -16.51 -9.83 -0.05
CA PHE A 65 -15.20 -10.16 0.55
C PHE A 65 -14.16 -9.02 0.55
N GLY A 66 -14.48 -7.79 0.11
CA GLY A 66 -13.54 -6.68 0.09
C GLY A 66 -12.93 -6.38 1.46
N LYS A 67 -13.71 -6.53 2.53
CA LYS A 67 -13.28 -6.32 3.93
C LYS A 67 -12.44 -7.46 4.52
N SER A 68 -12.44 -8.64 3.93
CA SER A 68 -11.76 -9.82 4.47
C SER A 68 -10.66 -10.35 3.56
N ASN A 69 -10.77 -10.12 2.26
CA ASN A 69 -9.84 -10.65 1.27
C ASN A 69 -9.66 -9.70 0.08
N VAL A 70 -9.05 -8.54 0.35
CA VAL A 70 -8.76 -7.51 -0.66
C VAL A 70 -7.90 -8.05 -1.82
N GLN A 71 -7.09 -9.08 -1.57
CA GLN A 71 -6.23 -9.70 -2.57
C GLN A 71 -7.00 -10.33 -3.75
N LYS A 72 -8.27 -10.67 -3.56
CA LYS A 72 -9.15 -11.11 -4.67
C LYS A 72 -9.37 -10.02 -5.72
N TYR A 73 -9.13 -8.78 -5.34
CA TYR A 73 -9.32 -7.59 -6.17
C TYR A 73 -8.01 -7.02 -6.73
N LEU A 74 -6.93 -7.83 -6.75
CA LEU A 74 -5.62 -7.41 -7.29
C LEU A 74 -5.70 -6.66 -8.62
N PRO A 75 -6.52 -7.08 -9.62
CA PRO A 75 -6.63 -6.36 -10.90
C PRO A 75 -7.15 -4.92 -10.76
N PHE A 76 -7.93 -4.67 -9.72
CA PHE A 76 -8.60 -3.38 -9.49
C PHE A 76 -7.86 -2.48 -8.50
N ILE A 77 -6.85 -3.00 -7.79
CA ILE A 77 -6.08 -2.25 -6.78
C ILE A 77 -5.45 -0.98 -7.37
N PRO A 78 -4.77 -1.01 -8.54
CA PRO A 78 -4.25 0.20 -9.17
C PRO A 78 -5.31 1.27 -9.38
N PHE A 79 -6.41 0.90 -9.98
CA PHE A 79 -7.53 1.81 -10.22
C PHE A 79 -8.11 2.34 -8.90
N ALA A 80 -8.31 1.49 -7.91
CA ALA A 80 -8.95 1.85 -6.64
C ALA A 80 -8.12 2.87 -5.83
N ILE A 81 -6.79 2.72 -5.81
CA ILE A 81 -5.92 3.63 -5.06
C ILE A 81 -5.83 5.02 -5.71
N GLU A 82 -5.92 5.08 -7.03
CA GLU A 82 -5.87 6.33 -7.80
C GLU A 82 -7.18 7.14 -7.72
N GLN A 83 -8.26 6.59 -7.17
CA GLN A 83 -9.56 7.29 -7.07
C GLN A 83 -9.69 8.15 -5.81
N PHE A 84 -8.71 8.16 -4.91
CA PHE A 84 -8.77 9.04 -3.75
C PHE A 84 -8.60 10.50 -4.15
N ASP A 85 -9.53 11.34 -3.71
CA ASP A 85 -9.44 12.79 -3.88
C ASP A 85 -8.57 13.37 -2.74
N LEU A 86 -7.34 13.70 -3.07
CA LEU A 86 -6.35 14.22 -2.12
C LEU A 86 -6.06 15.71 -2.34
N ARG A 87 -6.84 16.43 -3.16
CA ARG A 87 -6.57 17.84 -3.55
C ARG A 87 -6.50 18.82 -2.39
N LYS A 88 -7.11 18.51 -1.24
CA LYS A 88 -7.14 19.41 -0.06
C LYS A 88 -5.92 19.26 0.88
N TYR A 89 -4.97 18.39 0.58
CA TYR A 89 -3.82 18.13 1.44
C TYR A 89 -2.53 18.62 0.79
N ASP A 90 -1.69 19.34 1.55
CA ASP A 90 -0.36 19.78 1.11
C ASP A 90 0.68 18.67 1.31
N LEU A 91 0.49 17.82 2.34
CA LEU A 91 1.36 16.69 2.66
C LEU A 91 0.61 15.37 2.57
N ILE A 92 1.19 14.44 1.82
CA ILE A 92 0.70 13.08 1.65
C ILE A 92 1.79 12.13 2.13
N LEU A 93 1.47 11.31 3.12
CA LEU A 93 2.34 10.23 3.59
C LEU A 93 1.72 8.89 3.23
N SER A 94 2.43 8.06 2.49
CA SER A 94 1.98 6.71 2.16
C SER A 94 2.86 5.65 2.81
N SER A 95 2.24 4.70 3.51
CA SER A 95 2.86 3.51 4.09
C SER A 95 2.51 2.33 3.19
N SER A 96 3.44 1.91 2.33
CA SER A 96 3.15 1.06 1.18
C SER A 96 3.89 -0.27 1.20
N HIS A 97 3.16 -1.35 1.01
CA HIS A 97 3.70 -2.67 0.67
C HIS A 97 3.16 -3.21 -0.67
N ILE A 98 2.16 -2.50 -1.25
CA ILE A 98 1.57 -2.84 -2.55
C ILE A 98 1.25 -1.58 -3.35
N ALA A 99 0.28 -0.77 -2.90
CA ALA A 99 -0.38 0.20 -3.75
C ALA A 99 -0.38 1.63 -3.21
N ALA A 100 -0.29 1.86 -1.90
CA ALA A 100 -0.45 3.17 -1.27
C ALA A 100 0.49 4.25 -1.87
N LYS A 101 1.70 3.87 -2.32
CA LYS A 101 2.63 4.75 -3.04
C LYS A 101 2.08 5.27 -4.38
N GLY A 102 1.09 4.56 -4.94
CA GLY A 102 0.54 4.82 -6.27
C GLY A 102 -0.62 5.80 -6.30
N ILE A 103 -0.89 6.54 -5.23
CA ILE A 103 -1.85 7.65 -5.24
C ILE A 103 -1.43 8.73 -6.22
N LEU A 104 -2.40 9.55 -6.65
CA LEU A 104 -2.14 10.70 -7.50
C LEU A 104 -2.01 11.96 -6.65
N SER A 105 -0.95 12.70 -6.84
CA SER A 105 -0.69 14.00 -6.22
C SER A 105 -0.53 15.08 -7.29
N SER A 106 -0.76 16.35 -6.92
CA SER A 106 -0.47 17.51 -7.77
C SER A 106 0.97 17.99 -7.58
N PRO A 107 1.50 18.83 -8.48
CA PRO A 107 2.84 19.39 -8.35
C PRO A 107 3.08 20.23 -7.08
N ASP A 108 2.00 20.76 -6.49
CA ASP A 108 2.06 21.60 -5.28
C ASP A 108 1.96 20.79 -3.99
N GLN A 109 1.82 19.47 -4.08
CA GLN A 109 1.71 18.55 -2.94
C GLN A 109 3.01 17.79 -2.72
N LEU A 110 3.45 17.69 -1.48
CA LEU A 110 4.58 16.83 -1.10
C LEU A 110 4.10 15.41 -0.82
N HIS A 111 4.57 14.43 -1.60
CA HIS A 111 4.29 13.02 -1.38
C HIS A 111 5.54 12.27 -0.90
N ILE A 112 5.51 11.76 0.32
CA ILE A 112 6.56 10.92 0.91
C ILE A 112 6.03 9.51 1.07
N SER A 113 6.74 8.51 0.56
CA SER A 113 6.35 7.11 0.68
C SER A 113 7.30 6.31 1.56
N TYR A 114 6.78 5.76 2.65
CA TYR A 114 7.46 4.75 3.45
C TYR A 114 7.17 3.35 2.86
N VAL A 115 8.19 2.76 2.26
CA VAL A 115 8.07 1.52 1.49
C VAL A 115 8.50 0.33 2.35
N HIS A 116 7.55 -0.56 2.64
CA HIS A 116 7.84 -1.82 3.32
C HIS A 116 8.49 -2.82 2.38
N THR A 117 8.05 -2.83 1.13
CA THR A 117 8.65 -3.63 0.04
C THR A 117 7.98 -3.27 -1.29
N PRO A 118 8.69 -3.35 -2.44
CA PRO A 118 8.04 -3.50 -3.74
C PRO A 118 7.16 -4.76 -3.78
N MET A 119 6.16 -4.79 -4.65
CA MET A 119 5.14 -5.83 -4.75
C MET A 119 5.75 -7.23 -5.02
N ARG A 120 6.00 -8.02 -3.96
CA ARG A 120 6.78 -9.28 -4.02
C ARG A 120 6.25 -10.29 -5.02
N TYR A 121 4.94 -10.50 -5.06
CA TYR A 121 4.31 -11.48 -5.94
C TYR A 121 4.29 -11.04 -7.43
N ALA A 122 4.54 -9.77 -7.72
CA ALA A 122 4.71 -9.31 -9.10
C ALA A 122 6.16 -9.44 -9.58
N TRP A 123 7.13 -9.48 -8.66
CA TRP A 123 8.56 -9.53 -8.95
C TRP A 123 9.19 -10.89 -8.62
N ASP A 124 10.04 -10.95 -7.61
CA ASP A 124 10.88 -12.10 -7.27
C ASP A 124 10.12 -13.32 -6.72
N GLN A 125 8.95 -13.13 -6.14
CA GLN A 125 8.12 -14.23 -5.63
C GLN A 125 6.98 -14.64 -6.58
N MET A 126 7.00 -14.19 -7.84
CA MET A 126 5.94 -14.46 -8.81
C MET A 126 5.71 -15.96 -8.99
N ASN A 127 6.77 -16.74 -9.26
CA ASN A 127 6.62 -18.18 -9.49
C ASN A 127 6.13 -18.90 -8.24
N THR A 128 6.68 -18.57 -7.06
CA THR A 128 6.21 -19.12 -5.77
C THR A 128 4.72 -18.85 -5.56
N TYR A 129 4.27 -17.61 -5.84
CA TYR A 129 2.87 -17.25 -5.72
C TYR A 129 1.97 -18.06 -6.68
N ILE A 130 2.41 -18.24 -7.94
CA ILE A 130 1.67 -19.04 -8.92
C ILE A 130 1.60 -20.51 -8.50
N ASP A 131 2.70 -21.09 -8.03
CA ASP A 131 2.76 -22.50 -7.62
C ASP A 131 1.87 -22.80 -6.41
N HIS A 132 1.75 -21.85 -5.47
CA HIS A 132 0.86 -21.96 -4.31
C HIS A 132 -0.59 -21.58 -4.63
N SER A 133 -0.87 -21.04 -5.81
CA SER A 133 -2.22 -20.66 -6.21
C SER A 133 -2.99 -21.83 -6.82
N ASN A 134 -4.31 -21.86 -6.66
CA ASN A 134 -5.16 -22.84 -7.34
C ASN A 134 -5.34 -22.56 -8.85
N PHE A 135 -4.81 -21.43 -9.36
CA PHE A 135 -5.01 -21.04 -10.75
C PHE A 135 -4.38 -22.02 -11.74
N LYS A 136 -3.22 -22.61 -11.38
CA LYS A 136 -2.57 -23.66 -12.20
C LYS A 136 -3.47 -24.87 -12.38
N LYS A 137 -4.16 -25.29 -11.31
CA LYS A 137 -5.10 -26.43 -11.33
C LYS A 137 -6.28 -26.20 -12.28
N TYR A 138 -6.69 -24.94 -12.46
CA TYR A 138 -7.83 -24.58 -13.32
C TYR A 138 -7.40 -24.12 -14.72
N GLY A 139 -6.13 -24.31 -15.12
CA GLY A 139 -5.63 -23.86 -16.42
C GLY A 139 -5.53 -22.34 -16.59
N LEU A 140 -5.62 -21.58 -15.49
CA LEU A 140 -5.61 -20.12 -15.48
C LEU A 140 -4.22 -19.51 -15.21
N GLU A 141 -3.16 -20.28 -15.39
CA GLU A 141 -1.79 -19.81 -15.16
C GLU A 141 -1.40 -18.66 -16.09
N ILE A 142 -1.70 -18.77 -17.39
CA ILE A 142 -1.35 -17.73 -18.38
C ILE A 142 -2.08 -16.42 -18.09
N PRO A 143 -3.39 -16.39 -17.89
CA PRO A 143 -4.08 -15.18 -17.46
C PRO A 143 -3.52 -14.56 -16.16
N LEU A 144 -3.16 -15.39 -15.17
CA LEU A 144 -2.54 -14.89 -13.94
C LEU A 144 -1.16 -14.27 -14.20
N ARG A 145 -0.31 -14.91 -15.02
CA ARG A 145 1.00 -14.35 -15.42
C ARG A 145 0.86 -13.01 -16.14
N TYR A 146 -0.13 -12.88 -17.01
CA TYR A 146 -0.42 -11.63 -17.69
C TYR A 146 -0.89 -10.54 -16.72
N LEU A 147 -1.76 -10.88 -15.76
CA LEU A 147 -2.15 -9.95 -14.69
C LEU A 147 -0.95 -9.49 -13.88
N LEU A 148 -0.08 -10.41 -13.45
CA LEU A 148 1.11 -10.07 -12.67
C LEU A 148 2.11 -9.24 -13.48
N PHE A 149 2.19 -9.45 -14.79
CA PHE A 149 2.94 -8.61 -15.71
C PHE A 149 2.38 -7.17 -15.71
N LYS A 150 1.07 -6.99 -15.83
CA LYS A 150 0.43 -5.67 -15.78
C LYS A 150 0.58 -4.98 -14.43
N LEU A 151 0.48 -5.72 -13.33
CA LEU A 151 0.73 -5.19 -11.99
C LEU A 151 2.19 -4.75 -11.82
N ARG A 152 3.14 -5.45 -12.43
CA ARG A 152 4.57 -5.08 -12.42
C ARG A 152 4.83 -3.78 -13.19
N GLU A 153 4.20 -3.60 -14.36
CA GLU A 153 4.27 -2.35 -15.10
C GLU A 153 3.75 -1.19 -14.26
N TRP A 154 2.59 -1.37 -13.64
CA TRP A 154 2.02 -0.35 -12.76
C TRP A 154 2.87 -0.09 -11.51
N ASP A 155 3.39 -1.15 -10.87
CA ASP A 155 4.27 -1.04 -9.70
C ASP A 155 5.55 -0.26 -10.01
N TYR A 156 6.13 -0.49 -11.20
CA TYR A 156 7.28 0.25 -11.70
C TYR A 156 6.95 1.73 -11.91
N ILE A 157 5.87 2.02 -12.66
CA ILE A 157 5.46 3.40 -12.97
C ILE A 157 5.08 4.14 -11.68
N SER A 158 4.31 3.51 -10.80
CA SER A 158 3.85 4.14 -9.56
C SER A 158 4.96 4.34 -8.52
N GLY A 159 6.08 3.65 -8.67
CA GLY A 159 7.26 3.85 -7.82
C GLY A 159 7.88 5.24 -7.92
N SER A 160 7.73 5.92 -9.06
CA SER A 160 8.26 7.28 -9.29
C SER A 160 7.27 8.42 -8.94
N ARG A 161 6.10 8.10 -8.43
CA ARG A 161 5.10 9.13 -8.07
C ARG A 161 5.43 9.89 -6.78
N PRO A 162 5.95 9.25 -5.71
CA PRO A 162 6.39 9.97 -4.53
C PRO A 162 7.61 10.84 -4.84
N ASP A 163 7.65 12.04 -4.22
CA ASP A 163 8.83 12.92 -4.27
C ASP A 163 10.00 12.34 -3.48
N TYR A 164 9.68 11.63 -2.38
CA TYR A 164 10.69 10.95 -1.56
C TYR A 164 10.29 9.52 -1.23
N LEU A 165 11.27 8.62 -1.34
CA LEU A 165 11.13 7.20 -0.99
C LEU A 165 11.96 6.90 0.27
N ILE A 166 11.32 6.33 1.26
CA ILE A 166 11.94 5.84 2.49
C ILE A 166 11.78 4.33 2.55
N ALA A 167 12.88 3.59 2.55
CA ALA A 167 12.89 2.15 2.70
C ALA A 167 12.98 1.76 4.19
N ASN A 168 12.22 0.75 4.60
CA ASN A 168 12.27 0.23 5.97
C ASN A 168 13.59 -0.52 6.31
N SER A 169 14.41 -0.83 5.32
CA SER A 169 15.66 -1.59 5.49
C SER A 169 16.58 -1.48 4.28
N LYS A 170 17.88 -1.80 4.47
CA LYS A 170 18.84 -1.95 3.37
C LYS A 170 18.39 -2.97 2.33
N PHE A 171 17.68 -4.03 2.75
CA PHE A 171 17.15 -5.02 1.82
C PHE A 171 16.06 -4.43 0.93
N THR A 172 15.12 -3.68 1.50
CA THR A 172 14.07 -3.00 0.74
C THR A 172 14.63 -1.92 -0.18
N SER A 173 15.60 -1.12 0.28
CA SER A 173 16.28 -0.13 -0.55
C SER A 173 16.93 -0.77 -1.79
N ARG A 174 17.62 -1.91 -1.64
CA ARG A 174 18.17 -2.66 -2.79
C ARG A 174 17.07 -3.15 -3.75
N ARG A 175 15.88 -3.53 -3.24
CA ARG A 175 14.74 -3.93 -4.09
C ARG A 175 14.17 -2.74 -4.86
N ILE A 176 14.01 -1.58 -4.20
CA ILE A 176 13.59 -0.33 -4.84
C ILE A 176 14.54 0.01 -5.99
N LYS A 177 15.84 0.00 -5.72
CA LYS A 177 16.86 0.24 -6.76
C LYS A 177 16.79 -0.76 -7.90
N LYS A 178 16.64 -2.05 -7.60
CA LYS A 178 16.59 -3.12 -8.59
C LYS A 178 15.34 -3.07 -9.46
N TYR A 179 14.16 -2.82 -8.86
CA TYR A 179 12.88 -2.98 -9.55
C TYR A 179 12.33 -1.67 -10.10
N TRP A 180 12.59 -0.55 -9.44
CA TRP A 180 12.11 0.76 -9.88
C TRP A 180 13.22 1.65 -10.44
N GLY A 181 14.51 1.31 -10.23
CA GLY A 181 15.64 2.12 -10.66
C GLY A 181 15.88 3.38 -9.81
N LEU A 182 15.18 3.49 -8.67
CA LEU A 182 15.17 4.69 -7.83
C LEU A 182 16.05 4.54 -6.59
N GLU A 183 16.52 5.64 -6.05
CA GLU A 183 17.19 5.70 -4.75
C GLU A 183 16.15 5.87 -3.63
N SER A 184 16.52 5.51 -2.41
CA SER A 184 15.67 5.66 -1.22
C SER A 184 16.52 5.85 0.02
N ASP A 185 16.07 6.71 0.92
CA ASP A 185 16.61 6.81 2.27
C ASP A 185 16.23 5.58 3.10
N ILE A 186 17.01 5.26 4.13
CA ILE A 186 16.73 4.10 4.98
C ILE A 186 16.39 4.60 6.38
N ILE A 187 15.14 4.33 6.80
CA ILE A 187 14.67 4.56 8.16
C ILE A 187 14.07 3.24 8.66
N HIS A 188 14.74 2.63 9.63
CA HIS A 188 14.25 1.38 10.22
C HIS A 188 12.94 1.59 10.98
N PRO A 189 11.99 0.62 10.92
CA PRO A 189 10.79 0.71 11.72
C PRO A 189 11.13 0.74 13.22
N PRO A 190 10.35 1.41 14.04
CA PRO A 190 10.51 1.37 15.48
C PRO A 190 10.28 -0.06 16.00
N VAL A 191 11.07 -0.43 17.01
CA VAL A 191 11.04 -1.75 17.66
C VAL A 191 9.96 -1.80 18.74
#